data_c572038bf04003eb126e5e36c1d4a0eb
#
_entry.id   c572038bf04003eb126e5e36c1d4a0eb
#
_cell.length_a   1.000
_cell.length_b   1.000
_cell.length_c   1.000
_cell.angle_alpha   90.00
_cell.angle_beta   90.00
_cell.angle_gamma   90.00
#
_symmetry.space_group_name_H-M   'P 1'
#
loop_
_entity.id
_entity.type
_entity.pdbx_description
1 polymer ?
#
loop_
_entity_poly.entity_id
_entity_poly.type
_entity_poly.pdbx_seq_one_letter_code
_entity_poly.pdbx_strand_id
1 'polypeptide(L)'
;MRTTFLAALAAVLLAACATAKPVAVPAGDLGLQKGPVLEAAVPPKLVVNDSTPGEAPPPNPSFAGVAPVISHGIDGMVPITQKENACLACHAVAAKEKGGPTPVPRSHYVDMRNAPGQAGAEVSGTRYVCVSCHVEYTGAKPLVRSDFGPRG
;
A
#
# COMPACT_ATOMS: atom_id res chain seq x y z
N MET A 1 32.53 -44.23 -32.64
CA MET A 1 31.05 -44.29 -32.47
C MET A 1 30.52 -43.50 -31.25
N ARG A 2 31.17 -43.52 -30.08
CA ARG A 2 30.70 -42.75 -28.89
C ARG A 2 30.78 -41.21 -29.04
N THR A 3 31.81 -40.69 -29.71
CA THR A 3 32.02 -39.24 -29.92
C THR A 3 31.03 -38.64 -30.95
N THR A 4 30.63 -39.42 -31.96
CA THR A 4 29.64 -38.97 -32.95
C THR A 4 28.22 -38.90 -32.34
N PHE A 5 27.88 -39.80 -31.42
CA PHE A 5 26.59 -39.77 -30.71
C PHE A 5 26.49 -38.58 -29.77
N LEU A 6 27.56 -38.24 -29.06
CA LEU A 6 27.59 -37.09 -28.17
C LEU A 6 27.48 -35.76 -28.92
N ALA A 7 28.14 -35.64 -30.10
CA ALA A 7 28.06 -34.46 -30.95
C ALA A 7 26.64 -34.29 -31.53
N ALA A 8 25.99 -35.35 -31.94
CA ALA A 8 24.62 -35.32 -32.45
C ALA A 8 23.62 -34.90 -31.35
N LEU A 9 23.77 -35.43 -30.13
CA LEU A 9 22.93 -35.09 -29.00
C LEU A 9 23.08 -33.60 -28.59
N ALA A 10 24.30 -33.09 -28.59
CA ALA A 10 24.59 -31.69 -28.32
C ALA A 10 23.98 -30.77 -29.39
N ALA A 11 24.02 -31.15 -30.65
CA ALA A 11 23.42 -30.36 -31.75
C ALA A 11 21.89 -30.31 -31.64
N VAL A 12 21.23 -31.38 -31.23
CA VAL A 12 19.78 -31.42 -31.03
C VAL A 12 19.36 -30.56 -29.83
N LEU A 13 20.14 -30.56 -28.75
CA LEU A 13 19.87 -29.71 -27.57
C LEU A 13 20.05 -28.20 -27.86
N LEU A 14 21.05 -27.84 -28.67
CA LEU A 14 21.27 -26.46 -29.10
C LEU A 14 20.17 -25.96 -30.07
N ALA A 15 19.67 -26.84 -30.96
CA ALA A 15 18.58 -26.48 -31.85
C ALA A 15 17.25 -26.26 -31.13
N ALA A 16 17.00 -26.97 -30.02
CA ALA A 16 15.77 -26.79 -29.22
C ALA A 16 15.68 -25.42 -28.55
N CYS A 17 16.81 -24.80 -28.20
CA CYS A 17 16.83 -23.43 -27.64
C CYS A 17 16.64 -22.34 -28.70
N ALA A 18 16.87 -22.60 -29.97
CA ALA A 18 16.82 -21.63 -31.05
C ALA A 18 15.43 -21.39 -31.65
N THR A 19 14.45 -22.23 -31.32
CA THR A 19 13.13 -22.24 -31.99
C THR A 19 12.02 -21.48 -31.22
N ALA A 20 12.27 -21.07 -29.99
CA ALA A 20 11.31 -20.27 -29.23
C ALA A 20 11.30 -18.83 -29.73
N LYS A 21 10.49 -18.51 -30.75
CA LYS A 21 10.21 -17.13 -31.10
C LYS A 21 9.48 -16.49 -29.91
N PRO A 22 9.97 -15.35 -29.38
CA PRO A 22 9.23 -14.65 -28.35
C PRO A 22 7.87 -14.25 -28.92
N VAL A 23 6.79 -14.72 -28.30
CA VAL A 23 5.45 -14.27 -28.62
C VAL A 23 5.31 -12.88 -28.02
N ALA A 24 5.34 -11.86 -28.88
CA ALA A 24 5.06 -10.49 -28.43
C ALA A 24 3.60 -10.41 -27.98
N VAL A 25 3.39 -10.13 -26.71
CA VAL A 25 2.05 -9.81 -26.19
C VAL A 25 1.72 -8.38 -26.61
N PRO A 26 0.60 -8.12 -27.30
CA PRO A 26 0.20 -6.76 -27.66
C PRO A 26 0.10 -5.87 -26.41
N ALA A 27 0.52 -4.62 -26.50
CA ALA A 27 0.47 -3.68 -25.38
C ALA A 27 -0.92 -3.54 -24.77
N GLY A 28 -1.98 -3.68 -25.58
CA GLY A 28 -3.38 -3.65 -25.13
C GLY A 28 -3.81 -4.85 -24.28
N ASP A 29 -3.03 -5.93 -24.29
CA ASP A 29 -3.30 -7.14 -23.49
C ASP A 29 -2.48 -7.17 -22.19
N LEU A 30 -1.55 -6.22 -22.04
CA LEU A 30 -0.72 -6.07 -20.85
C LEU A 30 -1.45 -5.26 -19.77
N GLY A 31 -1.47 -5.77 -18.56
CA GLY A 31 -1.99 -5.06 -17.40
C GLY A 31 -3.52 -4.87 -17.36
N LEU A 32 -3.96 -3.97 -16.52
CA LEU A 32 -5.38 -3.68 -16.26
C LEU A 32 -6.00 -2.75 -17.31
N GLN A 33 -5.17 -1.97 -18.00
CA GLN A 33 -5.62 -1.08 -19.05
C GLN A 33 -5.60 -1.80 -20.39
N LYS A 34 -6.70 -1.71 -21.12
CA LYS A 34 -6.83 -2.22 -22.48
C LYS A 34 -6.59 -1.08 -23.47
N GLY A 35 -5.61 -1.25 -24.32
CA GLY A 35 -5.21 -0.28 -25.34
C GLY A 35 -3.80 0.31 -25.11
N PRO A 36 -3.33 1.15 -26.05
CA PRO A 36 -2.03 1.78 -25.97
C PRO A 36 -1.92 2.72 -24.76
N VAL A 37 -0.81 2.65 -24.02
CA VAL A 37 -0.60 3.49 -22.83
C VAL A 37 -0.63 4.98 -23.15
N LEU A 38 -0.18 5.38 -24.34
CA LEU A 38 -0.18 6.79 -24.78
C LEU A 38 -1.56 7.33 -25.12
N GLU A 39 -2.53 6.45 -25.34
CA GLU A 39 -3.93 6.80 -25.61
C GLU A 39 -4.82 6.61 -24.38
N ALA A 40 -4.20 6.36 -23.22
CA ALA A 40 -4.91 6.19 -21.97
C ALA A 40 -5.76 7.42 -21.65
N ALA A 41 -7.01 7.20 -21.32
CA ALA A 41 -7.86 8.28 -20.81
C ALA A 41 -7.25 8.85 -19.51
N VAL A 42 -7.29 10.16 -19.37
CA VAL A 42 -6.89 10.81 -18.12
C VAL A 42 -7.81 10.29 -17.01
N PRO A 43 -7.24 9.76 -15.93
CA PRO A 43 -8.06 9.27 -14.82
C PRO A 43 -8.93 10.39 -14.26
N PRO A 44 -10.16 10.09 -13.81
CA PRO A 44 -11.01 11.09 -13.19
C PRO A 44 -10.32 11.67 -11.95
N LYS A 45 -10.55 12.95 -11.68
CA LYS A 45 -10.08 13.59 -10.45
C LYS A 45 -10.74 12.88 -9.27
N LEU A 46 -9.93 12.32 -8.39
CA LEU A 46 -10.42 11.74 -7.15
C LEU A 46 -10.76 12.86 -6.16
N VAL A 47 -11.86 12.68 -5.45
CA VAL A 47 -12.29 13.56 -4.39
C VAL A 47 -11.99 12.85 -3.07
N VAL A 48 -11.17 13.48 -2.24
CA VAL A 48 -10.87 12.96 -0.89
C VAL A 48 -12.08 13.12 0.02
N ASN A 49 -12.19 12.26 1.01
CA ASN A 49 -13.24 12.37 2.02
C ASN A 49 -12.88 13.52 2.99
N ASP A 50 -13.75 14.52 3.05
CA ASP A 50 -13.63 15.69 3.89
C ASP A 50 -14.60 15.68 5.10
N SER A 51 -15.18 14.51 5.41
CA SER A 51 -16.09 14.38 6.56
C SER A 51 -15.43 14.76 7.88
N THR A 52 -16.24 15.17 8.82
CA THR A 52 -15.79 15.48 10.19
C THR A 52 -15.25 14.20 10.86
N PRO A 53 -14.19 14.29 11.69
CA PRO A 53 -13.71 13.15 12.47
C PRO A 53 -14.83 12.46 13.26
N GLY A 54 -14.95 11.15 13.08
CA GLY A 54 -15.96 10.32 13.74
C GLY A 54 -17.27 10.13 12.98
N GLU A 55 -17.54 10.88 11.93
CA GLU A 55 -18.76 10.71 11.11
C GLU A 55 -18.70 9.50 10.19
N ALA A 56 -17.57 9.27 9.53
CA ALA A 56 -17.40 8.16 8.63
C ALA A 56 -16.63 7.01 9.30
N PRO A 57 -17.12 5.76 9.19
CA PRO A 57 -16.35 4.62 9.64
C PRO A 57 -15.12 4.42 8.73
N PRO A 58 -14.00 3.93 9.27
CA PRO A 58 -12.86 3.60 8.45
C PRO A 58 -13.22 2.46 7.49
N PRO A 59 -12.85 2.53 6.21
CA PRO A 59 -13.09 1.45 5.27
C PRO A 59 -12.31 0.19 5.64
N ASN A 60 -12.77 -0.94 5.14
CA ASN A 60 -12.10 -2.22 5.35
C ASN A 60 -10.67 -2.20 4.80
N PRO A 61 -9.72 -2.85 5.49
CA PRO A 61 -8.35 -2.96 5.00
C PRO A 61 -8.31 -3.77 3.70
N SER A 62 -7.35 -3.45 2.83
CA SER A 62 -7.12 -4.20 1.59
C SER A 62 -6.35 -5.49 1.81
N PHE A 63 -5.54 -5.56 2.86
CA PHE A 63 -4.73 -6.74 3.25
C PHE A 63 -4.30 -6.64 4.72
N ALA A 64 -3.77 -7.75 5.27
CA ALA A 64 -3.30 -7.79 6.65
C ALA A 64 -2.14 -6.82 6.88
N GLY A 65 -2.21 -6.02 7.95
CA GLY A 65 -1.13 -5.11 8.34
C GLY A 65 -1.04 -3.82 7.52
N VAL A 66 -1.95 -3.59 6.57
CA VAL A 66 -2.01 -2.29 5.88
C VAL A 66 -2.30 -1.16 6.86
N ALA A 67 -1.64 -0.02 6.67
CA ALA A 67 -2.01 1.19 7.41
C ALA A 67 -3.45 1.57 7.09
N PRO A 68 -4.32 1.79 8.11
CA PRO A 68 -5.67 2.27 7.87
C PRO A 68 -5.64 3.58 7.09
N VAL A 69 -6.54 3.73 6.11
CA VAL A 69 -6.74 5.02 5.45
C VAL A 69 -7.44 5.99 6.40
N ILE A 70 -7.23 7.28 6.18
CA ILE A 70 -7.84 8.35 6.95
C ILE A 70 -9.28 8.52 6.46
N SER A 71 -10.24 8.35 7.36
CA SER A 71 -11.68 8.37 7.06
C SER A 71 -12.34 9.74 7.24
N HIS A 72 -11.57 10.77 7.50
CA HIS A 72 -12.03 12.15 7.72
C HIS A 72 -11.12 13.16 7.02
N GLY A 73 -11.57 14.39 6.88
CA GLY A 73 -10.76 15.49 6.36
C GLY A 73 -9.54 15.77 7.25
N ILE A 74 -8.46 16.22 6.63
CA ILE A 74 -7.21 16.60 7.32
C ILE A 74 -6.77 18.03 7.00
N ASP A 75 -7.67 18.83 6.48
CA ASP A 75 -7.39 20.24 6.21
C ASP A 75 -6.94 20.96 7.48
N GLY A 76 -5.83 21.69 7.37
CA GLY A 76 -5.21 22.36 8.51
C GLY A 76 -4.41 21.44 9.46
N MET A 77 -4.38 20.12 9.23
CA MET A 77 -3.60 19.15 10.03
C MET A 77 -2.25 18.83 9.42
N VAL A 78 -2.01 19.25 8.19
CA VAL A 78 -0.74 19.10 7.46
C VAL A 78 -0.22 20.47 7.04
N PRO A 79 1.10 20.66 6.93
CA PRO A 79 2.15 19.63 7.05
C PRO A 79 2.45 19.25 8.52
N ILE A 80 2.84 17.99 8.74
CA ILE A 80 3.40 17.56 10.02
C ILE A 80 4.85 18.04 10.09
N THR A 81 5.21 18.72 11.18
CA THR A 81 6.56 19.25 11.41
C THR A 81 7.20 18.56 12.62
N GLN A 82 8.49 18.81 12.87
CA GLN A 82 9.15 18.29 14.08
C GLN A 82 8.55 18.84 15.39
N LYS A 83 7.90 20.01 15.31
CA LYS A 83 7.33 20.71 16.48
C LYS A 83 5.83 20.44 16.64
N GLU A 84 5.17 20.09 15.57
CA GLU A 84 3.71 20.01 15.54
C GLU A 84 3.23 18.82 14.71
N ASN A 85 2.35 18.05 15.32
CA ASN A 85 1.65 16.92 14.71
C ASN A 85 0.20 16.92 15.22
N ALA A 86 -0.69 17.56 14.47
CA ALA A 86 -2.10 17.69 14.82
C ALA A 86 -2.82 16.34 14.97
N CYS A 87 -2.37 15.29 14.29
CA CYS A 87 -2.95 13.95 14.41
C CYS A 87 -2.84 13.41 15.83
N LEU A 88 -1.70 13.68 16.50
CA LEU A 88 -1.45 13.23 17.87
C LEU A 88 -2.33 13.93 18.90
N ALA A 89 -2.83 15.14 18.62
CA ALA A 89 -3.72 15.86 19.52
C ALA A 89 -4.99 15.04 19.84
N CYS A 90 -5.47 14.25 18.88
CA CYS A 90 -6.62 13.37 19.07
C CYS A 90 -6.23 11.90 19.25
N HIS A 91 -5.22 11.42 18.50
CA HIS A 91 -4.89 10.00 18.45
C HIS A 91 -3.90 9.51 19.52
N ALA A 92 -3.19 10.41 20.23
CA ALA A 92 -2.29 10.03 21.34
C ALA A 92 -3.06 9.75 22.64
N VAL A 93 -4.14 8.97 22.56
CA VAL A 93 -4.96 8.56 23.71
C VAL A 93 -4.62 7.14 24.15
N ALA A 94 -4.77 6.85 25.45
CA ALA A 94 -4.37 5.57 26.02
C ALA A 94 -5.28 4.42 25.58
N ALA A 95 -6.57 4.68 25.36
CA ALA A 95 -7.56 3.67 24.99
C ALA A 95 -8.63 4.28 24.09
N LYS A 96 -9.29 3.42 23.33
CA LYS A 96 -10.43 3.81 22.49
C LYS A 96 -11.68 3.91 23.35
N GLU A 97 -12.30 5.08 23.34
CA GLU A 97 -13.62 5.29 23.90
C GLU A 97 -14.70 5.16 22.80
N LYS A 98 -15.96 4.96 23.22
CA LYS A 98 -17.08 4.91 22.27
C LYS A 98 -17.23 6.25 21.55
N GLY A 99 -17.12 6.23 20.23
CA GLY A 99 -17.16 7.45 19.40
C GLY A 99 -15.87 8.27 19.39
N GLY A 100 -14.88 7.89 20.18
CA GLY A 100 -13.58 8.57 20.24
C GLY A 100 -12.61 8.13 19.14
N PRO A 101 -11.46 8.83 19.04
CA PRO A 101 -10.42 8.53 18.07
C PRO A 101 -9.83 7.14 18.32
N THR A 102 -9.34 6.50 17.25
CA THR A 102 -8.58 5.26 17.39
C THR A 102 -7.19 5.57 17.92
N PRO A 103 -6.77 4.99 19.06
CA PRO A 103 -5.44 5.21 19.62
C PRO A 103 -4.31 4.82 18.65
N VAL A 104 -3.19 5.54 18.73
CA VAL A 104 -1.95 5.11 18.09
C VAL A 104 -1.52 3.77 18.69
N PRO A 105 -1.35 2.70 17.90
CA PRO A 105 -1.03 1.40 18.44
C PRO A 105 0.38 1.35 19.02
N ARG A 106 0.61 0.49 20.02
CA ARG A 106 1.88 0.33 20.72
C ARG A 106 3.08 0.13 19.77
N SER A 107 2.87 -0.50 18.62
CA SER A 107 3.92 -0.69 17.61
C SER A 107 4.50 0.62 17.05
N HIS A 108 3.77 1.72 17.12
CA HIS A 108 4.25 3.03 16.65
C HIS A 108 5.18 3.73 17.65
N TYR A 109 5.21 3.24 18.89
CA TYR A 109 6.11 3.72 19.93
C TYR A 109 7.43 2.94 20.00
N VAL A 110 7.63 1.96 19.12
CA VAL A 110 8.84 1.12 19.09
C VAL A 110 9.85 1.72 18.12
N ASP A 111 11.03 2.05 18.62
CA ASP A 111 12.19 2.36 17.78
C ASP A 111 12.82 1.05 17.31
N MET A 112 12.45 0.64 16.10
CA MET A 112 12.92 -0.61 15.50
C MET A 112 14.43 -0.65 15.24
N ARG A 113 15.10 0.51 15.25
CA ARG A 113 16.55 0.59 15.02
C ARG A 113 17.35 0.44 16.32
N ASN A 114 16.97 1.22 17.33
CA ASN A 114 17.79 1.37 18.55
C ASN A 114 17.26 0.54 19.72
N ALA A 115 15.95 0.29 19.77
CA ALA A 115 15.29 -0.46 20.86
C ALA A 115 14.16 -1.35 20.32
N PRO A 116 14.46 -2.35 19.46
CA PRO A 116 13.45 -3.24 18.91
C PRO A 116 12.75 -4.03 20.02
N GLY A 117 11.42 -4.12 19.94
CA GLY A 117 10.60 -4.81 20.94
C GLY A 117 10.25 -4.00 22.20
N GLN A 118 10.81 -2.81 22.37
CA GLN A 118 10.50 -1.93 23.50
C GLN A 118 9.76 -0.68 23.00
N ALA A 119 8.55 -0.44 23.51
CA ALA A 119 7.84 0.79 23.22
C ALA A 119 8.32 1.90 24.14
N GLY A 120 8.69 3.04 23.57
CA GLY A 120 8.99 4.27 24.28
C GLY A 120 7.75 4.98 24.81
N ALA A 121 7.96 6.14 25.43
CA ALA A 121 6.88 7.02 25.91
C ALA A 121 6.23 7.84 24.77
N GLU A 122 6.98 8.08 23.71
CA GLU A 122 6.56 8.89 22.56
C GLU A 122 6.52 8.07 21.27
N VAL A 123 5.76 8.54 20.27
CA VAL A 123 5.73 7.95 18.95
C VAL A 123 7.13 8.01 18.34
N SER A 124 7.62 6.87 17.87
CA SER A 124 8.95 6.75 17.25
C SER A 124 9.07 7.69 16.05
N GLY A 125 10.23 8.33 15.88
CA GLY A 125 10.49 9.23 14.77
C GLY A 125 10.24 8.61 13.39
N THR A 126 10.42 7.29 13.25
CA THR A 126 10.12 6.55 12.03
C THR A 126 8.61 6.39 11.75
N ARG A 127 7.75 6.71 12.72
CA ARG A 127 6.28 6.64 12.66
C ARG A 127 5.61 7.99 12.87
N TYR A 128 6.40 9.06 13.04
CA TYR A 128 5.91 10.38 13.42
C TYR A 128 5.17 11.10 12.29
N VAL A 129 5.59 10.91 11.04
CA VAL A 129 4.92 11.51 9.88
C VAL A 129 3.80 10.57 9.42
N CYS A 130 2.63 10.72 10.02
CA CYS A 130 1.48 9.83 9.87
C CYS A 130 1.07 9.65 8.39
N VAL A 131 1.01 10.75 7.64
CA VAL A 131 0.57 10.78 6.23
C VAL A 131 1.54 10.11 5.26
N SER A 132 2.72 9.69 5.70
CA SER A 132 3.63 8.89 4.86
C SER A 132 3.15 7.44 4.69
N CYS A 133 2.26 6.97 5.57
CA CYS A 133 1.68 5.62 5.51
C CYS A 133 0.15 5.64 5.50
N HIS A 134 -0.46 6.60 6.20
CA HIS A 134 -1.90 6.78 6.24
C HIS A 134 -2.32 7.79 5.18
N VAL A 135 -3.06 7.34 4.18
CA VAL A 135 -3.55 8.19 3.09
C VAL A 135 -5.03 8.49 3.26
N GLU A 136 -5.48 9.61 2.71
CA GLU A 136 -6.89 9.99 2.72
C GLU A 136 -7.73 9.02 1.90
N TYR A 137 -8.90 8.72 2.40
CA TYR A 137 -9.86 7.88 1.67
C TYR A 137 -10.56 8.68 0.58
N THR A 138 -10.54 8.16 -0.63
CA THR A 138 -11.16 8.81 -1.80
C THR A 138 -12.48 8.19 -2.24
N GLY A 139 -12.88 7.07 -1.64
CA GLY A 139 -14.04 6.31 -2.10
C GLY A 139 -13.87 5.66 -3.47
N ALA A 140 -12.69 5.72 -4.07
CA ALA A 140 -12.42 5.09 -5.36
C ALA A 140 -12.64 3.58 -5.27
N LYS A 141 -13.32 3.02 -6.28
CA LYS A 141 -13.49 1.56 -6.36
C LYS A 141 -12.14 0.90 -6.64
N PRO A 142 -11.74 -0.13 -5.88
CA PRO A 142 -10.52 -0.86 -6.17
C PRO A 142 -10.60 -1.53 -7.54
N LEU A 143 -9.48 -1.52 -8.27
CA LEU A 143 -9.37 -2.17 -9.58
C LEU A 143 -9.39 -3.70 -9.47
N VAL A 144 -8.99 -4.22 -8.33
CA VAL A 144 -9.04 -5.65 -8.00
C VAL A 144 -9.89 -5.87 -6.77
N ARG A 145 -10.64 -6.94 -6.76
CA ARG A 145 -11.44 -7.33 -5.58
C ARG A 145 -10.51 -7.73 -4.45
N SER A 146 -10.80 -7.24 -3.24
CA SER A 146 -10.19 -7.75 -2.00
C SER A 146 -11.19 -8.62 -1.28
N ASP A 147 -10.77 -9.82 -0.91
CA ASP A 147 -11.55 -10.74 -0.07
C ASP A 147 -11.23 -10.56 1.43
N PHE A 148 -10.50 -9.51 1.76
CA PHE A 148 -10.18 -9.19 3.14
C PHE A 148 -11.45 -8.71 3.87
N GLY A 149 -11.82 -9.42 4.91
CA GLY A 149 -12.99 -9.12 5.70
C GLY A 149 -12.86 -7.85 6.56
N PRO A 150 -13.97 -7.44 7.21
CA PRO A 150 -13.97 -6.33 8.14
C PRO A 150 -12.97 -6.56 9.28
N ARG A 151 -12.43 -5.49 9.81
CA ARG A 151 -11.65 -5.55 11.05
C ARG A 151 -12.60 -5.93 12.18
N GLY A 152 -12.37 -7.08 12.78
CA GLY A 152 -13.04 -7.49 14.00
C GLY A 152 -12.65 -6.63 15.19
#